data_fb13d8e04817f1e357cc0ed0d52e7926
#
_entry.id   fb13d8e04817f1e357cc0ed0d52e7926
#
_cell.length_a   1.000
_cell.length_b   1.000
_cell.length_c   1.000
_cell.angle_alpha   90.00
_cell.angle_beta   90.00
_cell.angle_gamma   90.00
#
_symmetry.space_group_name_H-M   'P 1'
#
loop_
_entity.id
_entity.type
_entity.pdbx_description
1 polymer ?
#
loop_
_entity_poly.entity_id
_entity_poly.type
_entity_poly.pdbx_seq_one_letter_code
_entity_poly.pdbx_strand_id
1 'polypeptide(L)'
;SLYRPLAKPNKAGDPRFWPYDLKSLIEVDTLVFLAVLNGKLILIPINDNIVFQQNLELLFGKSSKAISPQLEKVLEFLRKHKNVWFPSISKNKRNVKDLGDTFENLLKIPANNSKKADMDGELELKTKRLNSKTKNTLFCKVHDKKLSPFKTVRDVILNYGYASNDPERPEYLDLFVTVSTIPNPQGLFHRVNRDAEQLEQYHISNGKETLVAVWTFDTLKESLESKHPSTAWICAEEKEIDAVISFRFCQLNVTYTP
;
A
#
# COMPACT_ATOMS: atom_id res chain seq x y z
N SER A 1 12.92 -1.75 -28.25
CA SER A 1 14.38 -1.90 -28.03
C SER A 1 14.74 -1.55 -26.59
N LEU A 2 15.65 -2.30 -25.99
CA LEU A 2 16.19 -1.99 -24.68
C LEU A 2 17.33 -0.98 -24.87
N TYR A 3 17.16 0.23 -24.36
CA TYR A 3 18.20 1.26 -24.39
C TYR A 3 18.83 1.39 -23.00
N ARG A 4 20.13 1.23 -22.94
CA ARG A 4 20.93 1.48 -21.76
C ARG A 4 21.85 2.67 -22.05
N PRO A 5 21.54 3.88 -21.57
CA PRO A 5 22.45 5.02 -21.79
C PRO A 5 23.80 4.72 -21.19
N LEU A 6 24.88 5.16 -21.88
CA LEU A 6 26.24 5.03 -21.39
C LEU A 6 26.33 5.65 -19.99
N ALA A 7 26.82 4.88 -19.04
CA ALA A 7 27.05 5.35 -17.69
C ALA A 7 28.03 6.52 -17.69
N LYS A 8 27.70 7.61 -17.02
CA LYS A 8 28.73 8.61 -16.65
C LYS A 8 29.69 7.92 -15.68
N PRO A 9 31.01 8.32 -15.66
CA PRO A 9 31.93 7.79 -14.67
C PRO A 9 31.27 7.83 -13.28
N ASN A 10 31.17 6.70 -12.60
CA ASN A 10 30.56 6.49 -11.28
C ASN A 10 29.02 6.42 -11.20
N LYS A 11 28.26 6.25 -12.30
CA LYS A 11 26.82 5.92 -12.23
C LYS A 11 26.49 4.78 -13.20
N ALA A 12 25.87 3.71 -12.67
CA ALA A 12 25.24 2.70 -13.51
C ALA A 12 24.11 3.38 -14.32
N GLY A 13 24.07 3.17 -15.64
CA GLY A 13 22.99 3.71 -16.47
C GLY A 13 21.65 3.05 -16.11
N ASP A 14 20.57 3.83 -16.09
CA ASP A 14 19.23 3.31 -15.88
C ASP A 14 18.81 2.43 -17.06
N PRO A 15 18.40 1.18 -16.85
CA PRO A 15 17.80 0.37 -17.89
C PRO A 15 16.47 1.02 -18.30
N ARG A 16 16.34 1.37 -19.59
CA ARG A 16 15.11 1.96 -20.14
C ARG A 16 14.59 1.08 -21.26
N PHE A 17 13.29 0.93 -21.28
CA PHE A 17 12.57 0.25 -22.35
C PHE A 17 11.82 1.28 -23.20
N TRP A 18 12.05 1.27 -24.52
CA TRP A 18 11.40 2.15 -25.48
C TRP A 18 10.66 1.29 -26.51
N PRO A 19 9.34 1.12 -26.36
CA PRO A 19 8.55 0.49 -27.40
C PRO A 19 8.61 1.33 -28.69
N TYR A 20 8.83 0.65 -29.80
CA TYR A 20 8.81 1.30 -31.10
C TYR A 20 7.40 1.83 -31.41
N ASP A 21 7.30 3.03 -31.99
CA ASP A 21 6.04 3.68 -32.39
C ASP A 21 4.96 3.87 -31.30
N LEU A 22 5.31 3.77 -30.03
CA LEU A 22 4.33 3.89 -28.94
C LEU A 22 3.53 5.22 -29.03
N LYS A 23 4.19 6.30 -29.43
CA LYS A 23 3.56 7.64 -29.56
C LYS A 23 2.48 7.72 -30.63
N SER A 24 2.53 6.82 -31.64
CA SER A 24 1.50 6.78 -32.68
C SER A 24 0.31 5.90 -32.30
N LEU A 25 0.50 5.06 -31.25
CA LEU A 25 -0.48 4.05 -30.84
C LEU A 25 -1.30 4.44 -29.61
N ILE A 26 -0.77 5.33 -28.78
CA ILE A 26 -1.42 5.75 -27.53
C ILE A 26 -1.28 7.26 -27.32
N GLU A 27 -2.28 7.86 -26.72
CA GLU A 27 -2.28 9.26 -26.33
C GLU A 27 -1.41 9.49 -25.09
N VAL A 28 -0.99 10.74 -24.87
CA VAL A 28 -0.28 11.15 -23.66
C VAL A 28 -1.18 10.90 -22.45
N ASP A 29 -0.58 10.48 -21.34
CA ASP A 29 -1.26 10.13 -20.08
C ASP A 29 -2.19 8.90 -20.15
N THR A 30 -2.12 8.11 -21.21
CA THR A 30 -2.79 6.80 -21.27
C THR A 30 -2.12 5.80 -20.34
N LEU A 31 -2.88 5.17 -19.45
CA LEU A 31 -2.41 4.03 -18.67
C LEU A 31 -2.18 2.83 -19.59
N VAL A 32 -1.00 2.22 -19.52
CA VAL A 32 -0.65 1.06 -20.33
C VAL A 32 -0.34 -0.13 -19.45
N PHE A 33 -1.04 -1.22 -19.67
CA PHE A 33 -0.74 -2.50 -19.05
C PHE A 33 0.35 -3.22 -19.86
N LEU A 34 1.36 -3.75 -19.16
CA LEU A 34 2.47 -4.51 -19.74
C LEU A 34 2.34 -5.98 -19.34
N ALA A 35 2.36 -6.86 -20.31
CA ALA A 35 2.35 -8.31 -20.08
C ALA A 35 3.35 -9.02 -20.98
N VAL A 36 3.80 -10.19 -20.55
CA VAL A 36 4.59 -11.11 -21.39
C VAL A 36 3.75 -12.36 -21.62
N LEU A 37 3.44 -12.63 -22.89
CA LEU A 37 2.70 -13.82 -23.31
C LEU A 37 3.49 -14.55 -24.41
N ASN A 38 3.78 -15.81 -24.20
CA ASN A 38 4.53 -16.64 -25.15
C ASN A 38 5.87 -16.00 -25.59
N GLY A 39 6.59 -15.38 -24.64
CA GLY A 39 7.86 -14.71 -24.89
C GLY A 39 7.75 -13.37 -25.65
N LYS A 40 6.54 -12.89 -25.92
CA LYS A 40 6.28 -11.57 -26.54
C LYS A 40 5.83 -10.57 -25.50
N LEU A 41 6.39 -9.36 -25.55
CA LEU A 41 5.90 -8.24 -24.74
C LEU A 41 4.63 -7.69 -25.39
N ILE A 42 3.57 -7.60 -24.61
CA ILE A 42 2.28 -7.05 -25.02
C ILE A 42 2.06 -5.76 -24.24
N LEU A 43 1.71 -4.70 -24.97
CA LEU A 43 1.33 -3.41 -24.45
C LEU A 43 -0.17 -3.22 -24.69
N ILE A 44 -0.92 -2.98 -23.63
CA ILE A 44 -2.37 -2.83 -23.72
C ILE A 44 -2.72 -1.45 -23.16
N PRO A 45 -3.12 -0.49 -24.02
CA PRO A 45 -3.62 0.79 -23.53
C PRO A 45 -4.96 0.57 -22.85
N ILE A 46 -5.11 1.10 -21.64
CA ILE A 46 -6.34 1.01 -20.87
C ILE A 46 -7.20 2.22 -21.22
N ASN A 47 -8.27 1.96 -21.93
CA ASN A 47 -9.31 2.93 -22.25
C ASN A 47 -10.68 2.35 -21.88
N ASP A 48 -11.70 3.21 -21.78
CA ASP A 48 -13.06 2.82 -21.39
C ASP A 48 -13.83 2.02 -22.48
N ASN A 49 -13.12 1.43 -23.46
CA ASN A 49 -13.77 0.78 -24.60
C ASN A 49 -14.10 -0.68 -24.28
N ILE A 50 -15.37 -1.08 -24.52
CA ILE A 50 -15.86 -2.45 -24.33
C ILE A 50 -15.06 -3.49 -25.15
N VAL A 51 -14.55 -3.12 -26.32
CA VAL A 51 -13.68 -3.96 -27.16
C VAL A 51 -12.39 -4.35 -26.44
N PHE A 52 -11.94 -3.53 -25.50
CA PHE A 52 -10.75 -3.79 -24.71
C PHE A 52 -10.92 -5.02 -23.80
N GLN A 53 -12.05 -5.14 -23.11
CA GLN A 53 -12.30 -6.27 -22.20
C GLN A 53 -12.37 -7.60 -22.95
N GLN A 54 -13.02 -7.62 -24.12
CA GLN A 54 -13.09 -8.80 -24.99
C GLN A 54 -11.70 -9.20 -25.50
N ASN A 55 -10.87 -8.22 -25.85
CA ASN A 55 -9.49 -8.50 -26.28
C ASN A 55 -8.60 -9.02 -25.16
N LEU A 56 -8.79 -8.55 -23.92
CA LEU A 56 -8.11 -9.11 -22.76
C LEU A 56 -8.47 -10.56 -22.51
N GLU A 57 -9.75 -10.92 -22.58
CA GLU A 57 -10.21 -12.31 -22.45
C GLU A 57 -9.69 -13.21 -23.55
N LEU A 58 -9.54 -12.68 -24.77
CA LEU A 58 -8.98 -13.41 -25.91
C LEU A 58 -7.49 -13.69 -25.74
N LEU A 59 -6.73 -12.72 -25.20
CA LEU A 59 -5.28 -12.83 -25.02
C LEU A 59 -4.88 -13.62 -23.77
N PHE A 60 -5.62 -13.49 -22.68
CA PHE A 60 -5.26 -14.04 -21.37
C PHE A 60 -6.23 -15.11 -20.87
N GLY A 61 -7.28 -15.42 -21.63
CA GLY A 61 -8.36 -16.28 -21.22
C GLY A 61 -9.38 -15.54 -20.33
N LYS A 62 -10.52 -16.19 -20.12
CA LYS A 62 -11.51 -15.67 -19.17
C LYS A 62 -10.92 -15.71 -17.77
N SER A 63 -11.05 -14.62 -17.03
CA SER A 63 -10.71 -14.61 -15.61
C SER A 63 -11.49 -15.74 -14.91
N SER A 64 -10.77 -16.67 -14.32
CA SER A 64 -11.39 -17.75 -13.53
C SER A 64 -11.94 -17.24 -12.18
N LYS A 65 -11.55 -16.06 -11.75
CA LYS A 65 -12.06 -15.43 -10.53
C LYS A 65 -13.24 -14.52 -10.89
N ALA A 66 -14.45 -14.96 -10.55
CA ALA A 66 -15.61 -14.08 -10.56
C ALA A 66 -15.33 -12.86 -9.68
N ILE A 67 -15.80 -11.70 -10.10
CA ILE A 67 -15.78 -10.49 -9.25
C ILE A 67 -16.59 -10.81 -8.00
N SER A 68 -15.99 -10.65 -6.83
CA SER A 68 -16.73 -10.90 -5.58
C SER A 68 -17.87 -9.88 -5.41
N PRO A 69 -18.95 -10.26 -4.73
CA PRO A 69 -20.05 -9.33 -4.45
C PRO A 69 -19.57 -8.05 -3.73
N GLN A 70 -18.56 -8.19 -2.87
CA GLN A 70 -17.94 -7.06 -2.16
C GLN A 70 -17.25 -6.09 -3.12
N LEU A 71 -16.48 -6.62 -4.06
CA LEU A 71 -15.80 -5.80 -5.07
C LEU A 71 -16.82 -5.16 -6.03
N GLU A 72 -17.88 -5.89 -6.44
CA GLU A 72 -18.92 -5.32 -7.29
C GLU A 72 -19.62 -4.14 -6.61
N LYS A 73 -19.91 -4.24 -5.31
CA LYS A 73 -20.46 -3.13 -4.52
C LYS A 73 -19.57 -1.87 -4.55
N VAL A 74 -18.25 -2.05 -4.46
CA VAL A 74 -17.28 -0.93 -4.57
C VAL A 74 -17.30 -0.34 -5.99
N LEU A 75 -17.29 -1.19 -7.02
CA LEU A 75 -17.34 -0.77 -8.41
C LEU A 75 -18.63 -0.02 -8.74
N GLU A 76 -19.78 -0.52 -8.31
CA GLU A 76 -21.08 0.15 -8.47
C GLU A 76 -21.08 1.53 -7.82
N PHE A 77 -20.57 1.62 -6.57
CA PHE A 77 -20.47 2.89 -5.87
C PHE A 77 -19.62 3.90 -6.67
N LEU A 78 -18.44 3.49 -7.14
CA LEU A 78 -17.54 4.37 -7.90
C LEU A 78 -18.14 4.79 -9.24
N ARG A 79 -18.78 3.87 -9.96
CA ARG A 79 -19.48 4.19 -11.24
C ARG A 79 -20.61 5.19 -11.05
N LYS A 80 -21.46 4.95 -10.03
CA LYS A 80 -22.62 5.81 -9.72
C LYS A 80 -22.21 7.21 -9.30
N HIS A 81 -21.07 7.33 -8.63
CA HIS A 81 -20.61 8.59 -8.05
C HIS A 81 -19.38 9.18 -8.75
N LYS A 82 -19.18 8.83 -10.02
CA LYS A 82 -18.13 9.43 -10.85
C LYS A 82 -18.24 10.95 -10.78
N ASN A 83 -17.15 11.64 -10.44
CA ASN A 83 -17.07 13.09 -10.29
C ASN A 83 -17.87 13.73 -9.13
N VAL A 84 -18.41 12.96 -8.21
CA VAL A 84 -19.09 13.48 -7.02
C VAL A 84 -18.09 13.77 -5.92
N TRP A 85 -18.21 14.93 -5.28
CA TRP A 85 -17.44 15.30 -4.10
C TRP A 85 -18.24 14.99 -2.84
N PHE A 86 -17.63 14.29 -1.91
CA PHE A 86 -18.22 13.93 -0.64
C PHE A 86 -17.54 14.69 0.49
N PRO A 87 -18.30 15.36 1.36
CA PRO A 87 -17.72 16.00 2.53
C PRO A 87 -17.12 14.94 3.46
N SER A 88 -15.99 15.30 4.08
CA SER A 88 -15.36 14.50 5.11
C SER A 88 -16.31 14.30 6.31
N ILE A 89 -16.34 13.08 6.86
CA ILE A 89 -17.14 12.82 8.07
C ILE A 89 -16.58 13.51 9.32
N SER A 90 -15.26 13.75 9.34
CA SER A 90 -14.61 14.49 10.44
C SER A 90 -14.78 16.01 10.34
N LYS A 91 -15.53 16.46 9.35
CA LYS A 91 -15.82 17.88 9.06
C LYS A 91 -14.52 18.70 8.88
N ASN A 92 -14.14 19.51 9.86
CA ASN A 92 -13.04 20.47 9.70
C ASN A 92 -11.73 20.03 10.38
N LYS A 93 -11.64 18.81 10.90
CA LYS A 93 -10.41 18.33 11.54
C LYS A 93 -9.63 17.49 10.54
N ARG A 94 -8.48 17.97 10.11
CA ARG A 94 -7.54 17.15 9.32
C ARG A 94 -7.09 15.96 10.14
N ASN A 95 -7.59 14.78 9.77
CA ASN A 95 -7.20 13.50 10.33
C ASN A 95 -6.62 12.62 9.23
N VAL A 96 -5.56 11.89 9.54
CA VAL A 96 -4.93 10.96 8.57
C VAL A 96 -5.91 9.87 8.12
N LYS A 97 -6.79 9.43 9.03
CA LYS A 97 -7.80 8.37 8.78
C LYS A 97 -9.04 8.86 8.03
N ASP A 98 -9.24 10.15 7.96
CA ASP A 98 -10.47 10.78 7.52
C ASP A 98 -10.96 10.31 6.14
N LEU A 99 -10.05 10.14 5.19
CA LEU A 99 -10.37 9.61 3.86
C LEU A 99 -10.91 8.19 3.93
N GLY A 100 -10.28 7.31 4.72
CA GLY A 100 -10.72 5.93 4.93
C GLY A 100 -12.08 5.85 5.58
N ASP A 101 -12.21 6.53 6.73
CA ASP A 101 -13.44 6.57 7.49
C ASP A 101 -14.60 7.14 6.67
N THR A 102 -14.35 8.15 5.82
CA THR A 102 -15.37 8.70 4.92
C THR A 102 -15.79 7.66 3.87
N PHE A 103 -14.85 6.94 3.25
CA PHE A 103 -15.18 5.95 2.23
C PHE A 103 -15.94 4.76 2.81
N GLU A 104 -15.50 4.24 3.95
CA GLU A 104 -16.17 3.15 4.66
C GLU A 104 -17.60 3.56 5.08
N ASN A 105 -17.78 4.78 5.58
CA ASN A 105 -19.08 5.32 5.93
C ASN A 105 -20.03 5.38 4.73
N LEU A 106 -19.53 5.85 3.57
CA LEU A 106 -20.30 5.91 2.31
C LEU A 106 -20.75 4.52 1.83
N LEU A 107 -19.93 3.49 2.08
CA LEU A 107 -20.26 2.09 1.79
C LEU A 107 -21.12 1.43 2.90
N LYS A 108 -21.42 2.17 3.97
CA LYS A 108 -22.16 1.69 5.17
C LYS A 108 -21.45 0.53 5.87
N ILE A 109 -20.13 0.57 5.92
CA ILE A 109 -19.30 -0.38 6.65
C ILE A 109 -19.18 0.13 8.08
N PRO A 110 -19.54 -0.64 9.11
CA PRO A 110 -19.40 -0.23 10.48
C PRO A 110 -17.92 -0.16 10.88
N ALA A 111 -17.55 0.91 11.57
CA ALA A 111 -16.20 1.02 12.13
C ALA A 111 -15.90 -0.15 13.07
N ASN A 112 -14.82 -0.84 12.83
CA ASN A 112 -14.39 -1.99 13.62
C ASN A 112 -12.85 -2.05 13.73
N ASN A 113 -12.37 -2.84 14.70
CA ASN A 113 -10.94 -3.15 14.88
C ASN A 113 -10.62 -4.59 14.45
N SER A 114 -11.30 -5.10 13.43
CA SER A 114 -11.13 -6.46 12.93
C SER A 114 -9.70 -6.68 12.41
N LYS A 115 -9.16 -7.85 12.69
CA LYS A 115 -7.92 -8.33 12.04
C LYS A 115 -8.17 -8.92 10.66
N LYS A 116 -9.43 -9.16 10.30
CA LYS A 116 -9.86 -9.62 8.98
C LYS A 116 -10.07 -8.43 8.04
N ALA A 117 -10.17 -8.71 6.75
CA ALA A 117 -10.51 -7.72 5.73
C ALA A 117 -11.85 -7.02 6.03
N ASP A 118 -12.00 -5.77 5.62
CA ASP A 118 -13.07 -4.86 6.02
C ASP A 118 -14.48 -5.29 5.57
N MET A 119 -14.57 -5.88 4.38
CA MET A 119 -15.83 -6.36 3.81
C MET A 119 -15.92 -7.89 3.95
N ASP A 120 -16.64 -8.36 4.94
CA ASP A 120 -16.95 -9.78 5.22
C ASP A 120 -15.71 -10.69 5.35
N GLY A 121 -14.53 -10.11 5.61
CA GLY A 121 -13.25 -10.82 5.65
C GLY A 121 -12.70 -11.23 4.27
N GLU A 122 -13.28 -10.74 3.17
CA GLU A 122 -12.91 -11.10 1.80
C GLU A 122 -12.23 -9.97 1.02
N LEU A 123 -12.62 -8.72 1.29
CA LEU A 123 -12.08 -7.54 0.60
C LEU A 123 -11.64 -6.48 1.61
N GLU A 124 -10.35 -6.19 1.61
CA GLU A 124 -9.77 -5.06 2.35
C GLU A 124 -9.90 -3.78 1.53
N LEU A 125 -10.22 -2.68 2.20
CA LEU A 125 -10.28 -1.35 1.59
C LEU A 125 -9.06 -0.53 2.00
N LYS A 126 -8.36 0.02 1.04
CA LYS A 126 -7.23 0.94 1.25
C LYS A 126 -7.45 2.21 0.44
N THR A 127 -7.58 3.30 1.14
CA THR A 127 -7.74 4.61 0.51
C THR A 127 -6.44 5.40 0.55
N LYS A 128 -6.20 6.20 -0.46
CA LYS A 128 -5.03 7.06 -0.55
C LYS A 128 -5.35 8.37 -1.27
N ARG A 129 -4.80 9.46 -0.77
CA ARG A 129 -4.83 10.73 -1.50
C ARG A 129 -3.96 10.62 -2.76
N LEU A 130 -4.47 11.05 -3.89
CA LEU A 130 -3.83 10.89 -5.20
C LEU A 130 -2.36 11.39 -5.22
N ASN A 131 -2.09 12.50 -4.55
CA ASN A 131 -0.76 13.10 -4.50
C ASN A 131 0.11 12.63 -3.32
N SER A 132 -0.34 11.64 -2.55
CA SER A 132 0.42 11.15 -1.40
C SER A 132 1.62 10.32 -1.84
N LYS A 133 2.80 10.68 -1.34
CA LYS A 133 4.06 9.95 -1.55
C LYS A 133 4.36 8.92 -0.46
N THR A 134 3.52 8.82 0.58
CA THR A 134 3.72 7.87 1.68
C THR A 134 3.50 6.43 1.23
N LYS A 135 4.17 5.49 1.88
CA LYS A 135 3.91 4.04 1.68
C LYS A 135 2.55 3.67 2.30
N ASN A 136 1.90 2.66 1.72
CA ASN A 136 0.69 2.10 2.31
C ASN A 136 1.07 1.10 3.41
N THR A 137 0.40 1.19 4.55
CA THR A 137 0.51 0.18 5.60
C THR A 137 -0.37 -1.00 5.24
N LEU A 138 0.22 -2.20 5.15
CA LEU A 138 -0.54 -3.42 4.90
C LEU A 138 -1.26 -3.87 6.18
N PHE A 139 -0.50 -4.17 7.21
CA PHE A 139 -1.03 -4.59 8.52
C PHE A 139 -0.07 -4.18 9.64
N CYS A 140 -0.54 -4.25 10.87
CA CYS A 140 0.27 -4.09 12.07
C CYS A 140 0.41 -5.44 12.76
N LYS A 141 1.64 -5.83 13.10
CA LYS A 141 1.92 -7.08 13.81
C LYS A 141 2.97 -6.87 14.89
N VAL A 142 2.63 -7.26 16.09
CA VAL A 142 3.57 -7.28 17.20
C VAL A 142 4.57 -8.42 16.97
N HIS A 143 5.83 -8.20 17.34
CA HIS A 143 6.89 -9.20 17.25
C HIS A 143 6.62 -10.46 18.08
N ASP A 144 7.26 -11.55 17.74
CA ASP A 144 7.17 -12.81 18.48
C ASP A 144 7.88 -12.66 19.84
N LYS A 145 7.12 -12.77 20.92
CA LYS A 145 7.62 -12.62 22.29
C LYS A 145 8.59 -13.72 22.72
N LYS A 146 8.52 -14.92 22.12
CA LYS A 146 9.40 -16.04 22.46
C LYS A 146 10.76 -15.87 21.82
N LEU A 147 10.77 -15.43 20.57
CA LEU A 147 11.99 -15.27 19.77
C LEU A 147 12.69 -13.92 19.99
N SER A 148 11.94 -12.90 20.40
CA SER A 148 12.48 -11.56 20.60
C SER A 148 13.12 -11.39 21.98
N PRO A 149 14.27 -10.69 22.08
CA PRO A 149 14.88 -10.31 23.35
C PRO A 149 13.95 -9.41 24.18
N PHE A 150 13.37 -8.40 23.55
CA PHE A 150 12.36 -7.55 24.19
C PHE A 150 10.98 -8.19 24.09
N LYS A 151 10.29 -8.32 25.22
CA LYS A 151 9.04 -9.08 25.30
C LYS A 151 7.82 -8.24 24.94
N THR A 152 7.93 -6.92 25.04
CA THR A 152 6.83 -6.00 24.75
C THR A 152 7.29 -4.85 23.87
N VAL A 153 6.33 -4.25 23.15
CA VAL A 153 6.58 -3.01 22.38
C VAL A 153 7.02 -1.88 23.32
N ARG A 154 6.50 -1.86 24.55
CA ARG A 154 6.91 -0.90 25.57
C ARG A 154 8.40 -0.99 25.85
N ASP A 155 8.96 -2.21 26.01
CA ASP A 155 10.38 -2.40 26.26
C ASP A 155 11.23 -1.84 25.11
N VAL A 156 10.77 -2.02 23.86
CA VAL A 156 11.44 -1.46 22.69
C VAL A 156 11.41 0.07 22.72
N ILE A 157 10.26 0.67 23.05
CA ILE A 157 10.13 2.15 23.15
C ILE A 157 11.01 2.69 24.28
N LEU A 158 11.05 2.03 25.43
CA LEU A 158 11.89 2.47 26.56
C LEU A 158 13.39 2.46 26.25
N ASN A 159 13.84 1.55 25.38
CA ASN A 159 15.26 1.42 25.04
C ASN A 159 15.67 2.27 23.83
N TYR A 160 14.78 2.51 22.87
CA TYR A 160 15.10 3.12 21.57
C TYR A 160 14.22 4.32 21.22
N GLY A 161 13.26 4.68 22.08
CA GLY A 161 12.41 5.84 21.91
C GLY A 161 13.15 7.13 22.21
N TYR A 162 12.55 8.22 21.81
CA TYR A 162 13.00 9.60 22.06
C TYR A 162 11.89 10.36 22.79
N ALA A 163 12.24 11.48 23.44
CA ALA A 163 11.25 12.32 24.13
C ALA A 163 10.16 12.79 23.16
N SER A 164 8.92 12.71 23.61
CA SER A 164 7.78 13.16 22.80
C SER A 164 7.87 14.67 22.53
N ASN A 165 7.52 15.04 21.31
CA ASN A 165 7.36 16.44 20.92
C ASN A 165 5.93 16.94 21.14
N ASP A 166 5.03 16.10 21.70
CA ASP A 166 3.65 16.48 22.01
C ASP A 166 3.63 17.34 23.29
N PRO A 167 3.25 18.62 23.21
CA PRO A 167 3.21 19.49 24.38
C PRO A 167 2.22 19.04 25.47
N GLU A 168 1.23 18.24 25.11
CA GLU A 168 0.25 17.67 26.04
C GLU A 168 0.78 16.41 26.76
N ARG A 169 1.91 15.86 26.30
CA ARG A 169 2.49 14.60 26.79
C ARG A 169 4.02 14.62 26.82
N PRO A 170 4.63 15.61 27.46
CA PRO A 170 6.09 15.79 27.44
C PRO A 170 6.85 14.67 28.16
N GLU A 171 6.19 13.94 29.06
CA GLU A 171 6.77 12.82 29.81
C GLU A 171 6.77 11.48 29.04
N TYR A 172 6.16 11.46 27.84
CA TYR A 172 6.09 10.24 27.03
C TYR A 172 7.33 10.07 26.15
N LEU A 173 7.60 8.82 25.79
CA LEU A 173 8.56 8.47 24.76
C LEU A 173 7.83 8.06 23.48
N ASP A 174 8.30 8.59 22.38
CA ASP A 174 7.84 8.25 21.03
C ASP A 174 8.86 7.37 20.30
N LEU A 175 8.37 6.54 19.37
CA LEU A 175 9.20 5.77 18.43
C LEU A 175 8.51 5.75 17.05
N PHE A 176 8.23 6.92 16.51
CA PHE A 176 7.66 7.09 15.17
C PHE A 176 8.77 7.13 14.12
N VAL A 177 9.27 5.97 13.74
CA VAL A 177 10.39 5.84 12.82
C VAL A 177 10.08 4.87 11.69
N THR A 178 10.60 5.14 10.51
CA THR A 178 10.62 4.16 9.43
C THR A 178 11.80 3.23 9.65
N VAL A 179 11.56 1.93 9.65
CA VAL A 179 12.61 0.90 9.71
C VAL A 179 12.71 0.24 8.33
N SER A 180 13.91 0.19 7.78
CA SER A 180 14.23 -0.44 6.49
C SER A 180 15.44 -1.36 6.66
N THR A 181 16.04 -1.81 5.57
CA THR A 181 17.30 -2.57 5.61
C THR A 181 18.53 -1.70 5.90
N ILE A 182 18.35 -0.38 5.96
CA ILE A 182 19.38 0.59 6.30
C ILE A 182 19.05 1.17 7.67
N PRO A 183 20.03 1.29 8.59
CA PRO A 183 19.80 1.90 9.90
C PRO A 183 19.19 3.30 9.79
N ASN A 184 18.15 3.55 10.58
CA ASN A 184 17.54 4.87 10.72
C ASN A 184 18.29 5.74 11.76
N PRO A 185 17.89 6.99 12.01
CA PRO A 185 18.57 7.86 12.99
C PRO A 185 18.64 7.27 14.42
N GLN A 186 17.72 6.38 14.80
CA GLN A 186 17.78 5.63 16.06
C GLN A 186 18.62 4.36 15.98
N GLY A 187 19.31 4.11 14.86
CA GLY A 187 20.11 2.91 14.66
C GLY A 187 19.31 1.62 14.39
N LEU A 188 17.98 1.72 14.23
CA LEU A 188 17.13 0.55 14.00
C LEU A 188 17.08 0.19 12.50
N PHE A 189 17.19 -1.09 12.19
CA PHE A 189 17.09 -1.61 10.82
C PHE A 189 16.56 -3.04 10.79
N HIS A 190 16.08 -3.48 9.62
CA HIS A 190 15.61 -4.84 9.39
C HIS A 190 16.63 -5.68 8.61
N ARG A 191 16.67 -6.97 8.95
CA ARG A 191 17.39 -8.01 8.22
C ARG A 191 16.47 -9.18 7.95
N VAL A 192 16.49 -9.69 6.71
CA VAL A 192 15.76 -10.90 6.35
C VAL A 192 16.70 -12.09 6.56
N ASN A 193 16.36 -12.95 7.52
CA ASN A 193 17.03 -14.21 7.76
C ASN A 193 16.24 -15.32 7.05
N ARG A 194 16.71 -15.75 5.88
CA ARG A 194 16.02 -16.75 5.06
C ARG A 194 16.15 -18.16 5.62
N ASP A 195 17.28 -18.46 6.25
CA ASP A 195 17.56 -19.81 6.80
C ASP A 195 16.69 -20.07 8.04
N ALA A 196 16.42 -19.06 8.85
CA ALA A 196 15.53 -19.14 9.99
C ALA A 196 14.07 -18.77 9.65
N GLU A 197 13.77 -18.38 8.41
CA GLU A 197 12.46 -17.89 7.97
C GLU A 197 11.90 -16.75 8.84
N GLN A 198 12.75 -15.73 9.07
CA GLN A 198 12.45 -14.64 10.00
C GLN A 198 12.76 -13.28 9.39
N LEU A 199 11.93 -12.29 9.76
CA LEU A 199 12.26 -10.88 9.69
C LEU A 199 12.76 -10.45 11.05
N GLU A 200 14.00 -9.99 11.10
CA GLU A 200 14.69 -9.58 12.32
C GLU A 200 14.87 -8.07 12.34
N GLN A 201 14.63 -7.44 13.48
CA GLN A 201 14.95 -6.03 13.71
C GLN A 201 16.20 -5.94 14.59
N TYR A 202 17.17 -5.17 14.14
CA TYR A 202 18.41 -4.91 14.86
C TYR A 202 18.51 -3.43 15.21
N HIS A 203 19.31 -3.17 16.24
CA HIS A 203 19.84 -1.86 16.57
C HIS A 203 21.35 -1.88 16.42
N ILE A 204 21.93 -0.85 15.82
CA ILE A 204 23.37 -0.65 15.71
C ILE A 204 23.79 0.60 16.48
N SER A 205 24.80 0.44 17.36
CA SER A 205 25.44 1.53 18.07
C SER A 205 26.93 1.23 18.23
N ASN A 206 27.78 2.19 17.93
CA ASN A 206 29.27 2.05 18.02
C ASN A 206 29.80 0.80 17.29
N GLY A 207 29.20 0.46 16.13
CA GLY A 207 29.59 -0.72 15.35
C GLY A 207 29.11 -2.06 15.90
N LYS A 208 28.41 -2.07 17.04
CA LYS A 208 27.83 -3.29 17.63
C LYS A 208 26.36 -3.42 17.28
N GLU A 209 25.99 -4.55 16.71
CA GLU A 209 24.59 -4.91 16.41
C GLU A 209 23.97 -5.68 17.58
N THR A 210 22.73 -5.38 17.88
CA THR A 210 21.93 -6.05 18.92
C THR A 210 20.57 -6.38 18.34
N LEU A 211 20.14 -7.64 18.49
CA LEU A 211 18.80 -8.07 18.09
C LEU A 211 17.74 -7.41 18.99
N VAL A 212 16.68 -6.91 18.39
CA VAL A 212 15.59 -6.18 19.06
C VAL A 212 14.29 -6.95 19.01
N ALA A 213 13.87 -7.34 17.81
CA ALA A 213 12.58 -8.00 17.59
C ALA A 213 12.65 -8.98 16.42
N VAL A 214 11.80 -10.01 16.48
CA VAL A 214 11.73 -11.07 15.47
C VAL A 214 10.27 -11.32 15.11
N TRP A 215 10.00 -11.52 13.82
CA TRP A 215 8.74 -12.03 13.28
C TRP A 215 9.04 -13.24 12.41
N THR A 216 8.33 -14.33 12.59
CA THR A 216 8.42 -15.47 11.67
C THR A 216 7.70 -15.14 10.36
N PHE A 217 8.15 -15.72 9.24
CA PHE A 217 7.49 -15.55 7.96
C PHE A 217 6.06 -16.08 8.00
N ASP A 218 5.80 -17.19 8.67
CA ASP A 218 4.46 -17.73 8.85
C ASP A 218 3.53 -16.72 9.50
N THR A 219 3.96 -16.09 10.59
CA THR A 219 3.18 -15.06 11.29
C THR A 219 2.87 -13.85 10.41
N LEU A 220 3.84 -13.43 9.59
CA LEU A 220 3.65 -12.32 8.65
C LEU A 220 2.72 -12.73 7.50
N LYS A 221 2.90 -13.95 6.98
CA LYS A 221 2.07 -14.52 5.93
C LYS A 221 0.61 -14.66 6.36
N GLU A 222 0.35 -15.27 7.51
CA GLU A 222 -0.99 -15.37 8.09
C GLU A 222 -1.66 -14.00 8.26
N SER A 223 -0.89 -12.99 8.70
CA SER A 223 -1.41 -11.63 8.86
C SER A 223 -1.75 -10.97 7.51
N LEU A 224 -0.93 -11.22 6.49
CA LEU A 224 -1.17 -10.75 5.13
C LEU A 224 -2.41 -11.43 4.53
N GLU A 225 -2.48 -12.75 4.59
CA GLU A 225 -3.58 -13.54 4.04
C GLU A 225 -4.92 -13.23 4.72
N SER A 226 -4.91 -13.06 6.05
CA SER A 226 -6.11 -12.72 6.81
C SER A 226 -6.62 -11.31 6.54
N LYS A 227 -5.71 -10.33 6.39
CA LYS A 227 -6.08 -8.92 6.18
C LYS A 227 -6.24 -8.56 4.71
N HIS A 228 -5.55 -9.23 3.81
CA HIS A 228 -5.49 -8.91 2.39
C HIS A 228 -5.79 -10.11 1.46
N PRO A 229 -6.85 -10.90 1.68
CA PRO A 229 -7.19 -11.97 0.72
C PRO A 229 -7.46 -11.39 -0.67
N SER A 230 -8.15 -10.25 -0.71
CA SER A 230 -8.19 -9.31 -1.83
C SER A 230 -8.18 -7.89 -1.29
N THR A 231 -7.66 -6.94 -2.06
CA THR A 231 -7.57 -5.54 -1.62
C THR A 231 -7.97 -4.60 -2.73
N ALA A 232 -8.91 -3.73 -2.43
CA ALA A 232 -9.29 -2.60 -3.27
C ALA A 232 -8.49 -1.35 -2.83
N TRP A 233 -7.64 -0.86 -3.72
CA TRP A 233 -6.84 0.35 -3.54
C TRP A 233 -7.55 1.51 -4.21
N ILE A 234 -8.12 2.41 -3.44
CA ILE A 234 -8.92 3.52 -3.92
C ILE A 234 -8.13 4.83 -3.77
N CYS A 235 -7.90 5.53 -4.87
CA CYS A 235 -7.31 6.87 -4.84
C CYS A 235 -8.40 7.93 -4.85
N ALA A 236 -8.17 9.00 -4.09
CA ALA A 236 -9.07 10.13 -4.04
C ALA A 236 -8.31 11.46 -4.15
N GLU A 237 -8.94 12.40 -4.81
CA GLU A 237 -8.58 13.80 -4.75
C GLU A 237 -9.16 14.43 -3.48
N GLU A 238 -8.49 15.44 -2.96
CA GLU A 238 -8.93 16.23 -1.82
C GLU A 238 -9.01 17.69 -2.20
N LYS A 239 -10.08 18.37 -1.84
CA LYS A 239 -10.18 19.84 -1.87
C LYS A 239 -11.08 20.34 -0.76
N GLU A 240 -10.95 21.60 -0.45
CA GLU A 240 -11.86 22.31 0.45
C GLU A 240 -13.03 22.93 -0.37
N ILE A 241 -14.26 22.65 0.06
CA ILE A 241 -15.48 23.19 -0.51
C ILE A 241 -16.28 23.78 0.64
N ASP A 242 -16.59 25.06 0.59
CA ASP A 242 -17.34 25.78 1.63
C ASP A 242 -16.75 25.55 3.05
N ALA A 243 -15.44 25.67 3.17
CA ALA A 243 -14.66 25.42 4.40
C ALA A 243 -14.75 23.97 4.92
N VAL A 244 -15.18 23.02 4.11
CA VAL A 244 -15.24 21.59 4.46
C VAL A 244 -14.31 20.79 3.55
N ILE A 245 -13.43 19.97 4.15
CA ILE A 245 -12.61 19.03 3.39
C ILE A 245 -13.53 18.03 2.69
N SER A 246 -13.35 17.87 1.38
CA SER A 246 -14.16 16.97 0.57
C SER A 246 -13.28 16.09 -0.29
N PHE A 247 -13.75 14.88 -0.56
CA PHE A 247 -13.05 13.85 -1.32
C PHE A 247 -13.82 13.46 -2.58
N ARG A 248 -13.08 13.23 -3.68
CA ARG A 248 -13.59 12.65 -4.91
C ARG A 248 -12.80 11.37 -5.21
N PHE A 249 -13.47 10.24 -5.17
CA PHE A 249 -12.85 8.93 -5.46
C PHE A 249 -12.73 8.76 -6.97
N CYS A 250 -11.51 8.54 -7.47
CA CYS A 250 -11.20 8.66 -8.90
C CYS A 250 -10.51 7.44 -9.51
N GLN A 251 -9.84 6.61 -8.72
CA GLN A 251 -9.12 5.44 -9.22
C GLN A 251 -9.33 4.23 -8.32
N LEU A 252 -9.36 3.05 -8.92
CA LEU A 252 -9.42 1.78 -8.23
C LEU A 252 -8.40 0.81 -8.85
N ASN A 253 -7.57 0.21 -8.01
CA ASN A 253 -6.76 -0.96 -8.34
C ASN A 253 -7.13 -2.11 -7.41
N VAL A 254 -7.05 -3.34 -7.89
CA VAL A 254 -7.34 -4.53 -7.08
C VAL A 254 -6.14 -5.46 -7.09
N THR A 255 -5.76 -5.93 -5.91
CA THR A 255 -4.72 -6.96 -5.76
C THR A 255 -5.29 -8.16 -5.01
N TYR A 256 -4.76 -9.32 -5.30
CA TYR A 256 -5.09 -10.58 -4.64
C TYR A 256 -3.83 -11.15 -4.01
N THR A 257 -3.94 -11.71 -2.81
CA THR A 257 -2.88 -12.52 -2.23
C THR A 257 -2.85 -13.85 -2.96
N PRO A 258 -1.68 -14.31 -3.40
CA PRO A 258 -1.52 -15.57 -4.14
C PRO A 258 -2.00 -16.80 -3.38
#